data_88636b1fabb8d839a6a39b2a08355e09
#
_entry.id   88636b1fabb8d839a6a39b2a08355e09
#
_cell.length_a   1.000
_cell.length_b   1.000
_cell.length_c   1.000
_cell.angle_alpha   90.00
_cell.angle_beta   90.00
_cell.angle_gamma   90.00
#
_symmetry.space_group_name_H-M   'P 1'
#
loop_
_entity.id
_entity.type
_entity.pdbx_description
1 polymer ?
#
loop_
_entity_poly.entity_id
_entity_poly.type
_entity_poly.pdbx_seq_one_letter_code
_entity_poly.pdbx_strand_id
1 'polypeptide(L)'
;MIIKVCGMREAHNIHEVSQLGIDWVGLDFEPKSERYVSQISSCAGIIPDYSSLSDLSSHESSQQQQRPTLCGVFADDMPQNIVTRVVNFNLDIVQLNGEESMVMVDNLRRTLNPDIHAGIKIMKRLVITKREDIEKYKEYAEGVDYFLFDIQENLKDWSVLEAYEGKVPFLVSGNIGIEEADKIKTFSHPQFYGISINEKFETAPAVKDVALMKNFLEKVK
;
A
#
# COMPACT_ATOMS: atom_id res chain seq x y z
N MET A 1 1.50 -2.34 -14.16
CA MET A 1 1.70 -2.99 -12.85
C MET A 1 1.90 -1.90 -11.81
N ILE A 2 1.13 -1.92 -10.72
CA ILE A 2 1.24 -0.96 -9.60
C ILE A 2 2.44 -1.32 -8.71
N ILE A 3 3.19 -0.30 -8.29
CA ILE A 3 4.27 -0.44 -7.30
C ILE A 3 3.90 0.36 -6.08
N LYS A 4 3.61 -0.35 -4.98
CA LYS A 4 3.34 0.21 -3.67
C LYS A 4 4.59 0.10 -2.80
N VAL A 5 5.00 1.22 -2.19
CA VAL A 5 6.08 1.26 -1.20
C VAL A 5 5.48 1.46 0.18
N CYS A 6 5.57 0.44 1.02
CA CYS A 6 4.96 0.40 2.35
C CYS A 6 5.95 0.83 3.44
N GLY A 7 5.42 1.22 4.61
CA GLY A 7 6.23 1.56 5.77
C GLY A 7 7.02 2.86 5.63
N MET A 8 6.47 3.81 4.91
CA MET A 8 7.06 5.16 4.79
C MET A 8 6.62 6.05 5.96
N ARG A 9 7.50 6.93 6.42
CA ARG A 9 7.20 7.88 7.50
C ARG A 9 7.85 9.25 7.29
N GLU A 10 9.13 9.27 6.91
CA GLU A 10 9.90 10.51 6.83
C GLU A 10 9.56 11.29 5.55
N ALA A 11 9.10 12.54 5.68
CA ALA A 11 8.62 13.36 4.56
C ALA A 11 9.66 13.50 3.43
N HIS A 12 10.92 13.72 3.78
CA HIS A 12 12.01 13.83 2.79
C HIS A 12 12.17 12.54 1.99
N ASN A 13 12.20 11.39 2.67
CA ASN A 13 12.35 10.10 2.02
C ASN A 13 11.10 9.73 1.17
N ILE A 14 9.90 10.08 1.65
CA ILE A 14 8.66 9.95 0.84
C ILE A 14 8.79 10.75 -0.46
N HIS A 15 9.28 11.99 -0.35
CA HIS A 15 9.47 12.85 -1.52
C HIS A 15 10.46 12.22 -2.53
N GLU A 16 11.66 11.82 -2.08
CA GLU A 16 12.67 11.21 -2.93
C GLU A 16 12.16 9.94 -3.63
N VAL A 17 11.52 9.05 -2.87
CA VAL A 17 10.97 7.79 -3.38
C VAL A 17 9.83 8.04 -4.39
N SER A 18 9.00 9.05 -4.16
CA SER A 18 7.92 9.44 -5.07
C SER A 18 8.46 9.90 -6.44
N GLN A 19 9.64 10.52 -6.49
CA GLN A 19 10.30 10.93 -7.74
C GLN A 19 10.75 9.74 -8.61
N LEU A 20 10.82 8.53 -8.04
CA LEU A 20 11.16 7.32 -8.79
C LEU A 20 9.99 6.78 -9.63
N GLY A 21 8.83 7.42 -9.58
CA GLY A 21 7.64 6.99 -10.33
C GLY A 21 7.00 5.75 -9.75
N ILE A 22 6.91 5.66 -8.42
CA ILE A 22 6.07 4.70 -7.72
C ILE A 22 4.60 5.16 -7.77
N ASP A 23 3.68 4.22 -7.60
CA ASP A 23 2.26 4.52 -7.72
C ASP A 23 1.62 4.80 -6.35
N TRP A 24 1.95 4.00 -5.33
CA TRP A 24 1.32 4.09 -4.01
C TRP A 24 2.35 4.15 -2.88
N VAL A 25 2.03 4.95 -1.84
CA VAL A 25 2.79 5.06 -0.59
C VAL A 25 1.95 4.49 0.54
N GLY A 26 2.53 3.58 1.33
CA GLY A 26 1.91 2.99 2.52
C GLY A 26 2.43 3.65 3.80
N LEU A 27 1.53 4.23 4.59
CA LEU A 27 1.77 4.80 5.91
C LEU A 27 1.28 3.79 6.96
N ASP A 28 2.13 3.42 7.90
CA ASP A 28 1.81 2.40 8.90
C ASP A 28 1.26 3.05 10.17
N PHE A 29 0.01 2.74 10.50
CA PHE A 29 -0.69 3.23 11.69
C PHE A 29 -0.84 2.15 12.77
N GLU A 30 -0.14 1.04 12.67
CA GLU A 30 -0.09 0.03 13.72
C GLU A 30 0.87 0.48 14.84
N PRO A 31 0.38 0.73 16.09
CA PRO A 31 1.21 1.31 17.16
C PRO A 31 2.41 0.47 17.58
N LYS A 32 2.40 -0.84 17.29
CA LYS A 32 3.52 -1.74 17.61
C LYS A 32 4.58 -1.80 16.51
N SER A 33 4.31 -1.20 15.36
CA SER A 33 5.25 -1.19 14.24
C SER A 33 6.40 -0.23 14.49
N GLU A 34 7.63 -0.62 14.16
CA GLU A 34 8.79 0.27 14.13
C GLU A 34 8.63 1.39 13.10
N ARG A 35 7.70 1.22 12.14
CA ARG A 35 7.37 2.17 11.07
C ARG A 35 6.17 3.04 11.38
N TYR A 36 5.69 2.98 12.63
CA TYR A 36 4.50 3.68 13.07
C TYR A 36 4.55 5.17 12.75
N VAL A 37 3.51 5.66 12.07
CA VAL A 37 3.28 7.07 11.82
C VAL A 37 2.41 7.63 12.95
N SER A 38 3.04 8.42 13.83
CA SER A 38 2.31 9.08 14.92
C SER A 38 1.28 10.07 14.36
N GLN A 39 0.22 10.32 15.13
CA GLN A 39 -0.76 11.33 14.75
C GLN A 39 -0.13 12.71 14.93
N ILE A 40 0.23 13.34 13.83
CA ILE A 40 0.67 14.73 13.79
C ILE A 40 -0.48 15.52 13.16
N SER A 41 -0.73 16.73 13.67
CA SER A 41 -1.75 17.60 13.09
C SER A 41 -1.45 17.84 11.60
N SER A 42 -2.48 17.97 10.80
CA SER A 42 -2.49 18.05 9.33
C SER A 42 -1.51 19.02 8.67
N CYS A 43 -0.82 19.86 9.44
CA CYS A 43 0.14 20.87 8.96
C CYS A 43 1.61 20.49 9.21
N ALA A 44 1.93 19.30 9.69
CA ALA A 44 3.26 19.02 10.23
C ALA A 44 4.22 18.29 9.31
N GLY A 45 4.01 18.26 8.01
CA GLY A 45 5.06 17.94 7.04
C GLY A 45 5.50 16.48 6.94
N ILE A 46 4.72 15.51 7.45
CA ILE A 46 5.01 14.08 7.19
C ILE A 46 4.69 13.72 5.74
N ILE A 47 3.64 14.31 5.21
CA ILE A 47 3.33 14.19 3.79
C ILE A 47 3.74 15.51 3.16
N PRO A 48 4.63 15.50 2.15
CA PRO A 48 4.96 16.70 1.42
C PRO A 48 3.68 17.38 0.94
N ASP A 49 3.55 18.68 1.19
CA ASP A 49 2.45 19.46 0.62
C ASP A 49 2.68 19.58 -0.89
N TYR A 50 2.13 18.66 -1.64
CA TYR A 50 2.21 18.68 -3.11
C TYR A 50 1.44 19.86 -3.73
N SER A 51 0.54 20.51 -2.98
CA SER A 51 -0.16 21.70 -3.45
C SER A 51 0.75 22.92 -3.49
N SER A 52 1.72 23.02 -2.55
CA SER A 52 2.70 24.10 -2.54
C SER A 52 3.80 23.93 -3.60
N LEU A 53 4.00 22.72 -4.14
CA LEU A 53 4.93 22.49 -5.24
C LEU A 53 4.38 22.97 -6.58
N SER A 54 3.06 23.09 -6.75
CA SER A 54 2.44 23.66 -7.95
C SER A 54 2.72 25.16 -8.09
N ASP A 55 2.91 25.88 -6.98
CA ASP A 55 3.20 27.31 -6.97
C ASP A 55 4.67 27.64 -7.29
N LEU A 56 5.57 26.67 -7.15
CA LEU A 56 6.98 26.84 -7.55
C LEU A 56 7.23 26.55 -9.03
N SER A 57 6.25 26.02 -9.77
CA SER A 57 6.36 25.64 -11.17
C SER A 57 5.81 26.70 -12.13
N SER A 58 5.80 28.00 -11.78
CA SER A 58 5.49 29.09 -12.72
C SER A 58 6.57 29.36 -13.78
N HIS A 59 7.57 28.48 -13.89
CA HIS A 59 8.50 28.44 -15.02
C HIS A 59 8.56 27.04 -15.66
N GLU A 60 7.71 26.88 -16.71
CA GLU A 60 7.88 25.95 -17.84
C GLU A 60 8.35 24.53 -17.54
N SER A 61 7.39 23.63 -17.24
CA SER A 61 7.24 22.37 -17.99
C SER A 61 6.01 21.60 -17.50
N SER A 62 5.11 21.36 -18.40
CA SER A 62 3.86 20.62 -18.30
C SER A 62 4.10 19.12 -18.01
N GLN A 63 4.36 18.77 -16.76
CA GLN A 63 4.06 17.45 -16.20
C GLN A 63 3.47 17.71 -14.81
N GLN A 64 2.15 17.61 -14.71
CA GLN A 64 1.46 17.45 -13.43
C GLN A 64 2.03 16.18 -12.78
N GLN A 65 2.98 16.33 -11.87
CA GLN A 65 3.37 15.23 -10.99
C GLN A 65 2.17 14.96 -10.07
N GLN A 66 1.36 13.99 -10.45
CA GLN A 66 0.30 13.50 -9.59
C GLN A 66 0.93 12.97 -8.30
N ARG A 67 0.42 13.41 -7.14
CA ARG A 67 0.82 12.84 -5.86
C ARG A 67 0.60 11.32 -5.89
N PRO A 68 1.46 10.53 -5.26
CA PRO A 68 1.22 9.11 -5.14
C PRO A 68 -0.08 8.85 -4.35
N THR A 69 -0.76 7.76 -4.66
CA THR A 69 -1.92 7.30 -3.89
C THR A 69 -1.48 6.94 -2.48
N LEU A 70 -2.14 7.50 -1.46
CA LEU A 70 -1.81 7.27 -0.06
C LEU A 70 -2.65 6.13 0.53
N CYS A 71 -1.96 5.13 1.05
CA CYS A 71 -2.54 3.95 1.65
C CYS A 71 -2.24 3.93 3.16
N GLY A 72 -3.26 4.03 4.01
CA GLY A 72 -3.10 3.85 5.46
C GLY A 72 -3.21 2.37 5.81
N VAL A 73 -2.25 1.87 6.59
CA VAL A 73 -2.19 0.47 7.03
C VAL A 73 -2.61 0.39 8.49
N PHE A 74 -3.59 -0.48 8.77
CA PHE A 74 -4.20 -0.67 10.08
C PHE A 74 -4.28 -2.17 10.42
N ALA A 75 -4.19 -2.52 11.69
CA ALA A 75 -4.41 -3.88 12.18
C ALA A 75 -5.27 -3.83 13.44
N ASP A 76 -6.48 -4.41 13.35
CA ASP A 76 -7.46 -4.51 14.43
C ASP A 76 -7.73 -3.18 15.17
N ASP A 77 -7.67 -2.07 14.43
CA ASP A 77 -7.89 -0.74 15.00
C ASP A 77 -9.39 -0.39 15.03
N MET A 78 -9.76 0.52 15.91
CA MET A 78 -11.14 1.01 16.02
C MET A 78 -11.52 1.81 14.76
N PRO A 79 -12.76 1.63 14.22
CA PRO A 79 -13.22 2.39 13.05
C PRO A 79 -13.06 3.90 13.18
N GLN A 80 -13.25 4.46 14.38
CA GLN A 80 -13.11 5.89 14.67
C GLN A 80 -11.66 6.37 14.45
N ASN A 81 -10.68 5.56 14.84
CA ASN A 81 -9.26 5.87 14.63
C ASN A 81 -8.93 5.84 13.13
N ILE A 82 -9.42 4.83 12.42
CA ILE A 82 -9.23 4.72 10.95
C ILE A 82 -9.83 5.96 10.26
N VAL A 83 -11.08 6.32 10.58
CA VAL A 83 -11.73 7.52 10.02
C VAL A 83 -10.92 8.78 10.31
N THR A 84 -10.44 8.94 11.53
CA THR A 84 -9.61 10.10 11.92
C THR A 84 -8.33 10.15 11.08
N ARG A 85 -7.67 9.01 10.85
CA ARG A 85 -6.45 8.95 10.00
C ARG A 85 -6.77 9.23 8.53
N VAL A 86 -7.89 8.70 8.02
CA VAL A 86 -8.32 8.99 6.64
C VAL A 86 -8.45 10.50 6.41
N VAL A 87 -9.09 11.21 7.33
CA VAL A 87 -9.27 12.66 7.23
C VAL A 87 -7.94 13.41 7.41
N ASN A 88 -7.17 13.08 8.46
CA ASN A 88 -5.94 13.83 8.80
C ASN A 88 -4.83 13.68 7.77
N PHE A 89 -4.76 12.53 7.10
CA PHE A 89 -3.72 12.22 6.12
C PHE A 89 -4.23 12.23 4.68
N ASN A 90 -5.51 12.53 4.46
CA ASN A 90 -6.15 12.47 3.15
C ASN A 90 -5.86 11.15 2.41
N LEU A 91 -6.13 10.02 3.10
CA LEU A 91 -5.84 8.69 2.58
C LEU A 91 -6.80 8.32 1.45
N ASP A 92 -6.27 7.72 0.41
CA ASP A 92 -7.05 7.21 -0.73
C ASP A 92 -7.46 5.74 -0.55
N ILE A 93 -6.66 4.99 0.24
CA ILE A 93 -6.86 3.55 0.48
C ILE A 93 -6.73 3.26 1.98
N VAL A 94 -7.65 2.47 2.52
CA VAL A 94 -7.53 1.85 3.84
C VAL A 94 -7.12 0.39 3.65
N GLN A 95 -5.94 0.02 4.13
CA GLN A 95 -5.45 -1.36 4.16
C GLN A 95 -5.66 -1.96 5.53
N LEU A 96 -6.35 -3.09 5.60
CA LEU A 96 -6.69 -3.83 6.81
C LEU A 96 -5.81 -5.08 6.90
N ASN A 97 -4.91 -5.09 7.87
CA ASN A 97 -3.90 -6.13 8.08
C ASN A 97 -4.26 -7.15 9.16
N GLY A 98 -5.20 -6.83 10.04
CA GLY A 98 -5.62 -7.65 11.17
C GLY A 98 -6.70 -8.68 10.83
N GLU A 99 -7.49 -9.05 11.84
CA GLU A 99 -8.60 -10.03 11.72
C GLU A 99 -9.97 -9.32 11.63
N GLU A 100 -9.99 -8.15 10.95
CA GLU A 100 -11.21 -7.36 10.78
C GLU A 100 -12.30 -8.18 10.08
N SER A 101 -13.50 -8.25 10.69
CA SER A 101 -14.63 -8.97 10.12
C SER A 101 -15.27 -8.22 8.94
N MET A 102 -15.98 -8.93 8.07
CA MET A 102 -16.75 -8.32 6.99
C MET A 102 -17.77 -7.29 7.48
N VAL A 103 -18.37 -7.50 8.66
CA VAL A 103 -19.30 -6.52 9.27
C VAL A 103 -18.58 -5.22 9.56
N MET A 104 -17.34 -5.30 10.07
CA MET A 104 -16.51 -4.12 10.31
C MET A 104 -16.14 -3.43 9.00
N VAL A 105 -15.75 -4.19 7.97
CA VAL A 105 -15.41 -3.66 6.63
C VAL A 105 -16.59 -2.91 6.01
N ASP A 106 -17.78 -3.49 6.04
CA ASP A 106 -19.01 -2.88 5.53
C ASP A 106 -19.40 -1.61 6.29
N ASN A 107 -19.30 -1.64 7.60
CA ASN A 107 -19.58 -0.47 8.43
C ASN A 107 -18.58 0.66 8.17
N LEU A 108 -17.30 0.33 8.06
CA LEU A 108 -16.25 1.28 7.73
C LEU A 108 -16.50 1.92 6.35
N ARG A 109 -16.82 1.11 5.33
CA ARG A 109 -17.15 1.59 3.99
C ARG A 109 -18.32 2.56 4.00
N ARG A 110 -19.41 2.21 4.67
CA ARG A 110 -20.61 3.08 4.79
C ARG A 110 -20.32 4.38 5.54
N THR A 111 -19.43 4.33 6.52
CA THR A 111 -19.01 5.53 7.26
C THR A 111 -18.15 6.46 6.42
N LEU A 112 -17.24 5.90 5.63
CA LEU A 112 -16.29 6.68 4.84
C LEU A 112 -16.89 7.20 3.54
N ASN A 113 -17.65 6.37 2.82
CA ASN A 113 -18.16 6.69 1.48
C ASN A 113 -19.70 6.77 1.48
N PRO A 114 -20.32 7.88 0.99
CA PRO A 114 -19.65 9.00 0.32
C PRO A 114 -19.29 10.19 1.21
N ASP A 115 -19.73 10.21 2.48
CA ASP A 115 -19.86 11.44 3.28
C ASP A 115 -18.51 12.00 3.77
N ILE A 116 -17.55 11.15 4.08
CA ILE A 116 -16.24 11.57 4.62
C ILE A 116 -15.20 11.64 3.51
N HIS A 117 -15.07 10.57 2.72
CA HIS A 117 -14.12 10.49 1.60
C HIS A 117 -14.74 9.71 0.45
N ALA A 118 -15.36 10.41 -0.49
CA ALA A 118 -15.99 9.79 -1.66
C ALA A 118 -14.95 9.03 -2.50
N GLY A 119 -15.26 7.76 -2.80
CA GLY A 119 -14.41 6.93 -3.65
C GLY A 119 -13.23 6.25 -2.94
N ILE A 120 -13.09 6.39 -1.62
CA ILE A 120 -12.04 5.68 -0.85
C ILE A 120 -12.10 4.17 -1.10
N LYS A 121 -10.93 3.56 -1.20
CA LYS A 121 -10.77 2.12 -1.46
C LYS A 121 -10.43 1.36 -0.20
N ILE A 122 -10.85 0.11 -0.13
CA ILE A 122 -10.50 -0.81 0.95
C ILE A 122 -9.68 -1.96 0.38
N MET A 123 -8.54 -2.24 1.02
CA MET A 123 -7.65 -3.36 0.72
C MET A 123 -7.60 -4.28 1.92
N LYS A 124 -7.75 -5.60 1.71
CA LYS A 124 -7.57 -6.60 2.77
C LYS A 124 -6.29 -7.37 2.54
N ARG A 125 -5.41 -7.40 3.56
CA ARG A 125 -4.25 -8.29 3.58
C ARG A 125 -4.68 -9.70 3.97
N LEU A 126 -4.20 -10.69 3.22
CA LEU A 126 -4.34 -12.12 3.53
C LEU A 126 -2.94 -12.73 3.57
N VAL A 127 -2.58 -13.27 4.72
CA VAL A 127 -1.29 -13.95 4.92
C VAL A 127 -1.37 -15.34 4.33
N ILE A 128 -0.47 -15.65 3.40
CA ILE A 128 -0.43 -16.92 2.66
C ILE A 128 0.76 -17.74 3.11
N THR A 129 0.49 -18.76 3.88
CA THR A 129 1.50 -19.73 4.39
C THR A 129 1.42 -21.06 3.66
N LYS A 130 0.28 -21.35 3.03
CA LYS A 130 -0.02 -22.55 2.25
C LYS A 130 -1.12 -22.27 1.22
N ARG A 131 -1.30 -23.18 0.27
CA ARG A 131 -2.25 -22.99 -0.86
C ARG A 131 -3.69 -22.73 -0.41
N GLU A 132 -4.13 -23.42 0.65
CA GLU A 132 -5.49 -23.31 1.16
C GLU A 132 -5.82 -21.91 1.74
N ASP A 133 -4.80 -21.15 2.15
CA ASP A 133 -5.01 -19.82 2.71
C ASP A 133 -5.57 -18.84 1.66
N ILE A 134 -5.38 -19.11 0.37
CA ILE A 134 -5.97 -18.31 -0.71
C ILE A 134 -7.49 -18.28 -0.59
N GLU A 135 -8.13 -19.38 -0.22
CA GLU A 135 -9.60 -19.49 -0.14
C GLU A 135 -10.24 -18.45 0.82
N LYS A 136 -9.47 -17.87 1.74
CA LYS A 136 -9.92 -16.80 2.65
C LYS A 136 -10.43 -15.57 1.90
N TYR A 137 -10.01 -15.37 0.65
CA TYR A 137 -10.51 -14.26 -0.16
C TYR A 137 -12.04 -14.26 -0.28
N LYS A 138 -12.68 -15.44 -0.26
CA LYS A 138 -14.13 -15.60 -0.41
C LYS A 138 -14.92 -14.89 0.68
N GLU A 139 -14.34 -14.75 1.87
CA GLU A 139 -14.97 -14.05 2.99
C GLU A 139 -15.08 -12.54 2.76
N TYR A 140 -14.16 -11.96 1.96
CA TYR A 140 -14.01 -10.52 1.81
C TYR A 140 -14.33 -10.00 0.41
N ALA A 141 -14.54 -10.88 -0.57
CA ALA A 141 -14.60 -10.52 -1.99
C ALA A 141 -15.69 -9.49 -2.35
N GLU A 142 -16.77 -9.42 -1.59
CA GLU A 142 -17.87 -8.48 -1.85
C GLU A 142 -17.66 -7.11 -1.17
N GLY A 143 -16.74 -7.01 -0.20
CA GLY A 143 -16.55 -5.81 0.62
C GLY A 143 -15.27 -5.04 0.34
N VAL A 144 -14.35 -5.58 -0.45
CA VAL A 144 -13.02 -4.95 -0.68
C VAL A 144 -12.78 -4.63 -2.15
N ASP A 145 -11.94 -3.62 -2.38
CA ASP A 145 -11.55 -3.21 -3.74
C ASP A 145 -10.26 -3.88 -4.19
N TYR A 146 -9.41 -4.30 -3.24
CA TYR A 146 -8.14 -4.96 -3.49
C TYR A 146 -7.85 -6.03 -2.45
N PHE A 147 -7.11 -7.06 -2.85
CA PHE A 147 -6.40 -7.93 -1.92
C PHE A 147 -4.90 -7.61 -1.89
N LEU A 148 -4.26 -7.84 -0.76
CA LEU A 148 -2.83 -7.92 -0.63
C LEU A 148 -2.50 -9.34 -0.17
N PHE A 149 -2.01 -10.18 -1.08
CA PHE A 149 -1.52 -11.52 -0.74
C PHE A 149 -0.09 -11.41 -0.23
N ASP A 150 0.06 -11.65 1.06
CA ASP A 150 1.34 -11.58 1.75
C ASP A 150 1.96 -12.98 1.83
N ILE A 151 2.84 -13.26 0.87
CA ILE A 151 3.46 -14.57 0.71
C ILE A 151 4.57 -14.75 1.73
N GLN A 152 4.44 -15.76 2.58
CA GLN A 152 5.44 -16.02 3.61
C GLN A 152 6.66 -16.75 3.05
N GLU A 153 7.82 -16.61 3.71
CA GLU A 153 9.13 -17.10 3.26
C GLU A 153 9.19 -18.61 3.00
N ASN A 154 8.33 -19.39 3.63
CA ASN A 154 8.23 -20.83 3.40
C ASN A 154 7.70 -21.19 2.00
N LEU A 155 7.05 -20.24 1.32
CA LEU A 155 6.57 -20.38 -0.05
C LEU A 155 7.56 -19.74 -1.03
N LYS A 156 8.38 -20.56 -1.68
CA LYS A 156 9.48 -20.10 -2.56
C LYS A 156 9.01 -19.50 -3.87
N ASP A 157 7.82 -19.82 -4.32
CA ASP A 157 7.26 -19.33 -5.58
C ASP A 157 5.82 -18.80 -5.40
N TRP A 158 5.32 -18.14 -6.44
CA TRP A 158 3.98 -17.58 -6.46
C TRP A 158 2.93 -18.50 -7.13
N SER A 159 3.28 -19.76 -7.41
CA SER A 159 2.34 -20.73 -7.99
C SER A 159 1.10 -20.96 -7.13
N VAL A 160 1.21 -20.72 -5.82
CA VAL A 160 0.07 -20.71 -4.90
C VAL A 160 -1.04 -19.75 -5.34
N LEU A 161 -0.69 -18.63 -5.98
CA LEU A 161 -1.63 -17.61 -6.45
C LEU A 161 -2.48 -18.06 -7.66
N GLU A 162 -2.07 -19.13 -8.37
CA GLU A 162 -2.87 -19.74 -9.43
C GLU A 162 -4.20 -20.32 -8.91
N ALA A 163 -4.28 -20.56 -7.60
CA ALA A 163 -5.51 -21.00 -6.95
C ALA A 163 -6.53 -19.86 -6.72
N TYR A 164 -6.15 -18.62 -6.99
CA TYR A 164 -7.07 -17.49 -6.86
C TYR A 164 -8.01 -17.41 -8.07
N GLU A 165 -9.29 -17.63 -7.84
CA GLU A 165 -10.35 -17.59 -8.86
C GLU A 165 -11.26 -16.36 -8.71
N GLY A 166 -10.92 -15.46 -7.77
CA GLY A 166 -11.70 -14.24 -7.51
C GLY A 166 -11.59 -13.21 -8.65
N LYS A 167 -12.45 -12.18 -8.56
CA LYS A 167 -12.49 -11.08 -9.54
C LYS A 167 -11.85 -9.79 -9.02
N VAL A 168 -11.58 -9.72 -7.70
CA VAL A 168 -10.98 -8.55 -7.07
C VAL A 168 -9.50 -8.51 -7.44
N PRO A 169 -8.98 -7.39 -7.94
CA PRO A 169 -7.56 -7.27 -8.24
C PRO A 169 -6.70 -7.39 -6.97
N PHE A 170 -5.49 -7.94 -7.13
CA PHE A 170 -4.60 -8.14 -5.99
C PHE A 170 -3.18 -7.65 -6.23
N LEU A 171 -2.55 -7.24 -5.13
CA LEU A 171 -1.11 -7.02 -5.04
C LEU A 171 -0.47 -8.20 -4.31
N VAL A 172 0.81 -8.41 -4.58
CA VAL A 172 1.63 -9.40 -3.87
C VAL A 172 2.63 -8.68 -2.96
N SER A 173 2.77 -9.17 -1.74
CA SER A 173 3.83 -8.78 -0.79
C SER A 173 4.49 -10.03 -0.19
N GLY A 174 5.45 -9.80 0.69
CA GLY A 174 6.21 -10.85 1.38
C GLY A 174 7.61 -10.99 0.79
N ASN A 175 8.57 -10.51 1.55
CA ASN A 175 10.02 -10.65 1.32
C ASN A 175 10.50 -10.32 -0.11
N ILE A 176 9.84 -9.37 -0.80
CA ILE A 176 10.20 -8.95 -2.15
C ILE A 176 11.43 -8.05 -2.09
N GLY A 177 12.50 -8.46 -2.76
CA GLY A 177 13.74 -7.73 -2.94
C GLY A 177 14.15 -7.63 -4.41
N ILE A 178 15.37 -7.21 -4.65
CA ILE A 178 15.91 -7.04 -6.01
C ILE A 178 16.07 -8.39 -6.74
N GLU A 179 16.23 -9.45 -5.99
CA GLU A 179 16.35 -10.84 -6.46
C GLU A 179 15.04 -11.37 -7.06
N GLU A 180 13.89 -10.83 -6.68
CA GLU A 180 12.58 -11.23 -7.20
C GLU A 180 12.19 -10.51 -8.51
N ALA A 181 13.01 -9.60 -9.02
CA ALA A 181 12.68 -8.81 -10.21
C ALA A 181 12.28 -9.65 -11.44
N ASP A 182 13.03 -10.72 -11.74
CA ASP A 182 12.75 -11.61 -12.87
C ASP A 182 11.45 -12.41 -12.66
N LYS A 183 11.20 -12.84 -11.43
CA LYS A 183 9.97 -13.53 -11.05
C LYS A 183 8.76 -12.62 -11.25
N ILE A 184 8.86 -11.36 -10.84
CA ILE A 184 7.80 -10.36 -11.00
C ILE A 184 7.46 -10.15 -12.48
N LYS A 185 8.48 -10.05 -13.36
CA LYS A 185 8.28 -9.88 -14.80
C LYS A 185 7.60 -11.07 -15.47
N THR A 186 7.91 -12.26 -15.00
CA THR A 186 7.38 -13.51 -15.60
C THR A 186 6.05 -13.94 -15.02
N PHE A 187 5.68 -13.39 -13.86
CA PHE A 187 4.42 -13.72 -13.22
C PHE A 187 3.24 -13.14 -14.00
N SER A 188 2.26 -13.99 -14.30
CA SER A 188 1.06 -13.60 -15.03
C SER A 188 -0.18 -14.20 -14.37
N HIS A 189 -1.13 -13.34 -14.01
CA HIS A 189 -2.45 -13.73 -13.53
C HIS A 189 -3.45 -12.62 -13.92
N PRO A 190 -4.69 -12.95 -14.36
CA PRO A 190 -5.66 -11.94 -14.83
C PRO A 190 -5.96 -10.83 -13.82
N GLN A 191 -5.89 -11.13 -12.52
CA GLN A 191 -6.16 -10.18 -11.45
C GLN A 191 -4.90 -9.64 -10.78
N PHE A 192 -3.71 -9.98 -11.27
CA PHE A 192 -2.48 -9.42 -10.75
C PHE A 192 -2.38 -7.94 -11.09
N TYR A 193 -2.43 -7.11 -10.07
CA TYR A 193 -2.44 -5.66 -10.21
C TYR A 193 -1.07 -5.04 -9.93
N GLY A 194 -0.29 -5.62 -9.02
CA GLY A 194 1.02 -5.11 -8.69
C GLY A 194 1.68 -5.75 -7.48
N ILE A 195 2.68 -5.08 -6.95
CA ILE A 195 3.47 -5.52 -5.81
C ILE A 195 3.48 -4.47 -4.70
N SER A 196 3.70 -4.93 -3.46
CA SER A 196 3.96 -4.07 -2.30
C SER A 196 5.31 -4.43 -1.70
N ILE A 197 6.25 -3.50 -1.75
CA ILE A 197 7.62 -3.65 -1.23
C ILE A 197 7.78 -2.89 0.09
N ASN A 198 8.67 -3.35 0.96
CA ASN A 198 8.88 -2.76 2.28
C ASN A 198 10.34 -2.92 2.76
N GLU A 199 10.58 -3.77 3.75
CA GLU A 199 11.81 -3.84 4.56
C GLU A 199 13.09 -4.17 3.78
N LYS A 200 13.01 -4.96 2.71
CA LYS A 200 14.17 -5.27 1.85
C LYS A 200 14.81 -4.03 1.19
N PHE A 201 14.11 -2.92 1.21
CA PHE A 201 14.55 -1.65 0.64
C PHE A 201 14.83 -0.59 1.70
N GLU A 202 15.03 -0.98 2.95
CA GLU A 202 15.30 -0.05 4.05
C GLU A 202 16.77 0.00 4.44
N THR A 203 17.24 1.22 4.74
CA THR A 203 18.52 1.46 5.43
C THR A 203 18.34 1.50 6.94
N ALA A 204 17.15 1.90 7.38
CA ALA A 204 16.65 1.88 8.76
C ALA A 204 15.13 1.79 8.74
N PRO A 205 14.45 1.38 9.83
CA PRO A 205 12.99 1.32 9.86
C PRO A 205 12.33 2.61 9.37
N ALA A 206 11.45 2.49 8.39
CA ALA A 206 10.73 3.58 7.70
C ALA A 206 11.59 4.51 6.82
N VAL A 207 12.86 4.17 6.54
CA VAL A 207 13.74 4.93 5.64
C VAL A 207 14.18 4.03 4.48
N LYS A 208 13.68 4.30 3.28
CA LYS A 208 14.02 3.52 2.08
C LYS A 208 15.33 3.97 1.44
N ASP A 209 16.10 2.99 0.98
CA ASP A 209 17.27 3.19 0.15
C ASP A 209 16.85 3.57 -1.28
N VAL A 210 16.97 4.85 -1.61
CA VAL A 210 16.55 5.40 -2.91
C VAL A 210 17.35 4.79 -4.06
N ALA A 211 18.65 4.53 -3.87
CA ALA A 211 19.50 3.96 -4.91
C ALA A 211 19.15 2.49 -5.20
N LEU A 212 18.92 1.70 -4.14
CA LEU A 212 18.48 0.32 -4.26
C LEU A 212 17.11 0.23 -4.91
N MET A 213 16.18 1.11 -4.52
CA MET A 213 14.85 1.18 -5.12
C MET A 213 14.90 1.53 -6.61
N LYS A 214 15.72 2.53 -6.98
CA LYS A 214 15.90 2.91 -8.39
C LYS A 214 16.38 1.73 -9.23
N ASN A 215 17.42 1.01 -8.78
CA ASN A 215 17.92 -0.18 -9.45
C ASN A 215 16.84 -1.28 -9.59
N PHE A 216 16.03 -1.50 -8.55
CA PHE A 216 14.93 -2.45 -8.61
C PHE A 216 13.86 -2.03 -9.64
N LEU A 217 13.46 -0.76 -9.62
CA LEU A 217 12.43 -0.23 -10.53
C LEU A 217 12.87 -0.33 -12.01
N GLU A 218 14.14 -0.09 -12.29
CA GLU A 218 14.72 -0.27 -13.64
C GLU A 218 14.67 -1.74 -14.10
N LYS A 219 14.75 -2.68 -13.16
CA LYS A 219 14.65 -4.11 -13.46
C LYS A 219 13.21 -4.60 -13.65
N VAL A 220 12.22 -4.05 -12.95
CA VAL A 220 10.84 -4.57 -12.99
C VAL A 220 9.93 -3.83 -13.99
N LYS A 221 10.31 -2.66 -14.43
CA LYS A 221 9.67 -1.92 -15.53
C LYS A 221 10.21 -2.37 -16.86
#